data_a97937634ba6fe261ecd547c534e9ef4
#
_entry.id   a97937634ba6fe261ecd547c534e9ef4
#
_cell.length_a   1.000
_cell.length_b   1.000
_cell.length_c   1.000
_cell.angle_alpha   90.00
_cell.angle_beta   90.00
_cell.angle_gamma   90.00
#
_symmetry.space_group_name_H-M   'P 1'
#
loop_
_entity.id
_entity.type
_entity.pdbx_description
1 polymer ?
#
loop_
_entity_poly.entity_id
_entity_poly.type
_entity_poly.pdbx_seq_one_letter_code
_entity_poly.pdbx_strand_id
1 'polypeptide(L)'
;MFIFVDDIKLMTMRRAFFFALSLSLLILGCESREDKLPEEGADPRQEYVELIQAYDDGKILSSAAHQDDGCLITFADESELMIHRTSFQIHDCTETEPAKVEFSGNMWKVDGELTDIKIDIAASDKDAFPVYVYFDAKTLYAHISNSKLLKFNSKVLIQEEEDRKAQEEEDARREEEEEQKAKEELERRQNIPVIYVNTGGKPIVDKKNYVDGTITIKDPGKLYNEVEEITLDMGIRGRGNSTWGFPKKPYKVKLKEKASLMGMPADKEWCLLANYADRTLLRNIVAMKLSEICGFSWTPRMVSVEVYLNSKYQGVYTFCEHKKVSADRVNIDLDAGDCYLEIEQQQDETTCWWTGMGVPMMFSDPEVPSDEQYASIKKYFADFEASLYSPDFADPEKGYAAYIDVDSFIDYFIVQELSKNTDGNLRKSSFITKENGKKLEMYHLWDFDLTFGNSGWVMHDPEGWWVKDYDPSCNIGDNWFNRMFRDPAFVAKVQARWNELLPQLEAIPDFIDEQALYLDKAKDRNFGVWSIWESVDWVDCPSLGSYEKEIGFFKEFYTKRVAWMTKALNSL
;
A
#
# COMPACT_ATOMS: atom_id res chain seq x y z
N MET A 1 6.03 1.39 -12.33
CA MET A 1 6.64 2.54 -11.64
C MET A 1 6.67 2.20 -10.16
N PHE A 2 7.64 1.37 -9.81
CA PHE A 2 7.83 0.84 -8.46
C PHE A 2 8.98 1.65 -7.83
N ILE A 3 8.70 2.44 -6.83
CA ILE A 3 9.59 2.92 -5.76
C ILE A 3 8.69 3.79 -4.88
N PHE A 4 8.26 3.32 -3.68
CA PHE A 4 7.83 4.17 -2.56
C PHE A 4 7.05 3.36 -1.48
N VAL A 5 7.54 2.20 -1.05
CA VAL A 5 6.99 1.53 0.15
C VAL A 5 8.08 1.06 1.13
N ASP A 6 9.35 1.00 0.73
CA ASP A 6 10.41 0.46 1.60
C ASP A 6 11.07 1.47 2.57
N ASP A 7 10.83 2.77 2.44
CA ASP A 7 11.53 3.77 3.26
C ASP A 7 10.93 3.99 4.67
N ILE A 8 9.67 3.64 4.91
CA ILE A 8 9.04 3.88 6.23
C ILE A 8 9.46 2.82 7.28
N LYS A 9 9.80 1.60 6.88
CA LYS A 9 10.30 0.57 7.81
C LYS A 9 11.79 0.69 8.14
N LEU A 10 12.57 1.40 7.31
CA LEU A 10 14.00 1.59 7.56
C LEU A 10 14.31 2.72 8.57
N MET A 11 13.40 3.66 8.77
CA MET A 11 13.58 4.76 9.74
C MET A 11 13.47 4.32 11.20
N THR A 12 12.71 3.27 11.51
CA THR A 12 12.59 2.77 12.90
C THR A 12 13.76 1.90 13.36
N MET A 13 14.55 1.35 12.45
CA MET A 13 15.73 0.53 12.80
C MET A 13 17.04 1.32 12.85
N ARG A 14 17.13 2.52 12.30
CA ARG A 14 18.36 3.34 12.34
C ARG A 14 18.56 4.10 13.64
N ARG A 15 17.54 4.27 14.48
CA ARG A 15 17.68 4.92 15.80
C ARG A 15 18.32 4.04 16.88
N ALA A 16 18.53 2.75 16.64
CA ALA A 16 19.12 1.81 17.60
C ALA A 16 20.64 1.53 17.40
N PHE A 17 21.27 2.06 16.37
CA PHE A 17 22.65 1.66 16.00
C PHE A 17 23.72 2.73 16.21
N PHE A 18 23.39 3.93 16.70
CA PHE A 18 24.37 4.99 16.93
C PHE A 18 24.75 5.21 18.40
N PHE A 19 24.32 4.32 19.32
CA PHE A 19 24.66 4.43 20.75
C PHE A 19 25.71 3.44 21.24
N ALA A 20 26.45 2.79 20.36
CA ALA A 20 27.38 1.73 20.76
C ALA A 20 28.76 1.81 20.08
N LEU A 21 29.34 3.00 19.95
CA LEU A 21 30.76 3.08 19.57
C LEU A 21 31.45 4.37 20.05
N SER A 22 31.57 4.54 21.37
CA SER A 22 32.62 5.38 21.96
C SER A 22 32.83 5.05 23.43
N LEU A 23 33.21 3.80 23.71
CA LEU A 23 33.68 3.43 25.05
C LEU A 23 34.86 2.50 24.89
N SER A 24 36.05 3.04 24.72
CA SER A 24 37.32 2.37 25.10
C SER A 24 38.46 3.34 24.86
N LEU A 25 39.02 3.78 25.89
CA LEU A 25 40.40 4.18 26.24
C LEU A 25 40.39 5.36 27.17
N LEU A 26 40.63 5.05 28.45
CA LEU A 26 41.69 5.61 29.29
C LEU A 26 41.39 5.28 30.75
N ILE A 27 41.91 4.11 31.15
CA ILE A 27 42.16 3.84 32.59
C ILE A 27 43.61 4.19 32.81
N LEU A 28 43.89 5.19 33.58
CA LEU A 28 45.18 5.31 34.27
C LEU A 28 45.04 6.33 35.44
N GLY A 29 45.06 5.78 36.64
CA GLY A 29 45.80 6.32 37.75
C GLY A 29 45.16 7.44 38.60
N CYS A 30 44.30 7.07 39.55
CA CYS A 30 44.17 7.88 40.76
C CYS A 30 45.14 7.39 41.82
N GLU A 31 46.22 8.12 42.04
CA GLU A 31 46.99 8.06 43.30
C GLU A 31 46.49 9.11 44.26
N SER A 32 46.07 8.67 45.46
CA SER A 32 45.75 9.54 46.59
C SER A 32 46.94 10.36 47.03
N ARG A 33 46.83 11.68 46.94
CA ARG A 33 47.80 12.60 47.55
C ARG A 33 47.18 13.26 48.80
N GLU A 34 47.96 13.16 49.86
CA GLU A 34 47.70 13.78 51.15
C GLU A 34 47.58 15.30 51.07
N ASP A 35 46.61 15.83 51.84
CA ASP A 35 46.26 17.24 52.00
C ASP A 35 47.44 18.08 52.46
N LYS A 36 47.82 19.07 51.66
CA LYS A 36 48.52 20.28 52.17
C LYS A 36 47.50 21.43 52.16
N LEU A 37 47.26 22.00 53.35
CA LEU A 37 46.49 23.22 53.54
C LEU A 37 47.08 24.38 52.72
N PRO A 38 46.29 25.18 52.00
CA PRO A 38 46.77 26.30 51.22
C PRO A 38 47.16 27.51 52.08
N GLU A 39 48.06 28.32 51.53
CA GLU A 39 48.47 29.62 52.11
C GLU A 39 47.32 30.64 52.13
N GLU A 40 47.25 31.47 53.22
CA GLU A 40 46.31 32.59 53.36
C GLU A 40 46.41 33.55 52.15
N GLY A 41 45.31 33.75 51.39
CA GLY A 41 45.39 34.78 50.38
C GLY A 41 44.19 35.14 49.55
N ALA A 42 43.20 34.24 49.28
CA ALA A 42 42.07 34.58 48.46
C ALA A 42 40.76 34.69 49.23
N ASP A 43 39.99 35.76 49.00
CA ASP A 43 38.65 35.89 49.55
C ASP A 43 37.66 35.18 48.61
N PRO A 44 37.06 34.07 49.04
CA PRO A 44 36.11 33.33 48.19
C PRO A 44 34.92 34.17 47.75
N ARG A 45 34.62 35.26 48.43
CA ARG A 45 33.55 36.19 48.06
C ARG A 45 33.90 37.02 46.81
N GLN A 46 35.16 37.40 46.65
CA GLN A 46 35.59 38.16 45.50
C GLN A 46 35.54 37.31 44.24
N GLU A 47 35.99 36.06 44.33
CA GLU A 47 35.92 35.08 43.21
C GLU A 47 34.48 34.81 42.77
N TYR A 48 33.56 34.74 43.75
CA TYR A 48 32.15 34.59 43.46
C TYR A 48 31.55 35.81 42.75
N VAL A 49 31.92 37.03 43.17
CA VAL A 49 31.48 38.25 42.48
C VAL A 49 31.97 38.29 41.06
N GLU A 50 33.21 37.86 40.80
CA GLU A 50 33.78 37.77 39.48
C GLU A 50 33.09 36.67 38.63
N LEU A 51 32.73 35.53 39.24
CA LEU A 51 31.99 34.44 38.57
C LEU A 51 30.56 34.86 38.19
N ILE A 52 29.84 35.56 39.10
CA ILE A 52 28.53 36.15 38.81
C ILE A 52 28.65 37.18 37.68
N GLN A 53 29.65 38.05 37.74
CA GLN A 53 29.84 39.05 36.68
C GLN A 53 30.09 38.39 35.33
N ALA A 54 30.93 37.35 35.27
CA ALA A 54 31.18 36.58 34.05
C ALA A 54 29.91 35.93 33.53
N TYR A 55 29.02 35.44 34.41
CA TYR A 55 27.73 34.88 34.06
C TYR A 55 26.76 35.94 33.52
N ASP A 56 26.63 37.07 34.23
CA ASP A 56 25.74 38.17 33.83
C ASP A 56 26.20 38.83 32.52
N ASP A 57 27.51 38.87 32.27
CA ASP A 57 28.10 39.32 31.01
C ASP A 57 27.94 38.32 29.86
N GLY A 58 27.37 37.13 30.14
CA GLY A 58 27.12 36.08 29.15
C GLY A 58 28.39 35.44 28.60
N LYS A 59 29.46 35.37 29.41
CA LYS A 59 30.72 34.75 28.96
C LYS A 59 30.54 33.28 28.61
N ILE A 60 31.10 32.90 27.48
CA ILE A 60 31.07 31.53 26.97
C ILE A 60 32.30 30.77 27.48
N LEU A 61 32.10 29.59 28.02
CA LEU A 61 33.16 28.73 28.51
C LEU A 61 34.04 28.24 27.34
N SER A 62 35.37 28.35 27.53
CA SER A 62 36.34 27.70 26.65
C SER A 62 36.83 26.38 27.24
N SER A 63 37.26 26.44 28.50
CA SER A 63 37.71 25.28 29.27
C SER A 63 37.60 25.52 30.75
N ALA A 64 37.59 24.44 31.53
CA ALA A 64 37.81 24.49 32.97
C ALA A 64 38.80 23.37 33.33
N ALA A 65 39.83 23.71 34.10
CA ALA A 65 40.87 22.77 34.45
C ALA A 65 41.07 22.74 35.94
N HIS A 66 41.22 21.55 36.50
CA HIS A 66 41.58 21.36 37.91
C HIS A 66 43.03 21.80 38.11
N GLN A 67 43.28 22.60 39.14
CA GLN A 67 44.59 23.06 39.61
C GLN A 67 44.78 22.55 41.05
N ASP A 68 46.03 22.55 41.53
CA ASP A 68 46.37 22.07 42.88
C ASP A 68 45.62 22.86 43.97
N ASP A 69 45.28 24.12 43.70
CA ASP A 69 44.65 25.06 44.65
C ASP A 69 43.20 25.43 44.25
N GLY A 70 42.66 24.89 43.17
CA GLY A 70 41.27 25.20 42.77
C GLY A 70 40.91 24.80 41.36
N CYS A 71 40.06 25.59 40.68
CA CYS A 71 39.65 25.43 39.30
C CYS A 71 39.95 26.70 38.51
N LEU A 72 40.74 26.56 37.45
CA LEU A 72 40.96 27.61 36.47
C LEU A 72 39.92 27.54 35.38
N ILE A 73 39.09 28.55 35.23
CA ILE A 73 38.05 28.70 34.22
C ILE A 73 38.62 29.65 33.17
N THR A 74 38.64 29.19 31.90
CA THR A 74 39.04 30.02 30.76
C THR A 74 37.80 30.28 29.90
N PHE A 75 37.55 31.52 29.56
CA PHE A 75 36.42 31.92 28.69
C PHE A 75 36.86 32.08 27.22
N ALA A 76 35.87 32.11 26.34
CA ALA A 76 36.13 32.22 24.90
C ALA A 76 36.77 33.55 24.45
N ASP A 77 36.72 34.57 25.31
CA ASP A 77 37.41 35.86 25.14
C ASP A 77 38.83 35.87 25.70
N GLU A 78 39.36 34.68 26.00
CA GLU A 78 40.69 34.46 26.59
C GLU A 78 40.86 35.01 28.02
N SER A 79 39.81 35.52 28.66
CA SER A 79 39.86 35.87 30.06
C SER A 79 39.86 34.62 30.96
N GLU A 80 40.52 34.71 32.09
CA GLU A 80 40.62 33.63 33.06
C GLU A 80 40.08 34.02 34.43
N LEU A 81 39.50 33.05 35.11
CA LEU A 81 39.03 33.20 36.50
C LEU A 81 39.50 31.97 37.29
N MET A 82 40.23 32.20 38.36
CA MET A 82 40.64 31.16 39.28
C MET A 82 39.66 31.10 40.45
N ILE A 83 39.13 29.91 40.70
CA ILE A 83 38.24 29.61 41.87
C ILE A 83 39.04 28.72 42.82
N HIS A 84 39.43 29.26 43.96
CA HIS A 84 40.27 28.55 44.92
C HIS A 84 39.52 27.56 45.81
N ARG A 85 40.15 26.48 46.21
CA ARG A 85 39.62 25.32 46.92
C ARG A 85 39.49 25.55 48.45
N THR A 86 39.09 26.73 48.92
CA THR A 86 39.09 27.04 50.35
C THR A 86 37.75 26.79 51.03
N SER A 87 36.65 26.74 50.33
CA SER A 87 35.31 26.71 50.94
C SER A 87 34.31 25.85 50.19
N PHE A 88 34.72 25.11 49.14
CA PHE A 88 33.84 24.31 48.30
C PHE A 88 34.59 23.10 47.73
N GLN A 89 33.82 22.11 47.27
CA GLN A 89 34.39 20.96 46.56
C GLN A 89 34.37 21.23 45.04
N ILE A 90 35.49 20.93 44.38
CA ILE A 90 35.60 20.96 42.93
C ILE A 90 35.70 19.51 42.47
N HIS A 91 34.75 19.11 41.65
CA HIS A 91 34.83 17.83 40.93
C HIS A 91 35.47 18.02 39.58
N ASP A 92 36.38 17.14 39.24
CA ASP A 92 36.95 17.03 37.92
C ASP A 92 35.96 16.35 36.97
N CYS A 93 35.97 16.76 35.70
CA CYS A 93 35.10 16.28 34.64
C CYS A 93 35.34 14.80 34.21
N THR A 94 36.16 14.06 34.96
CA THR A 94 36.43 12.63 34.68
C THR A 94 35.42 11.68 35.33
N GLU A 95 34.54 12.18 36.21
CA GLU A 95 33.48 11.34 36.79
C GLU A 95 32.21 11.34 35.96
N THR A 96 31.63 10.16 35.77
CA THR A 96 30.46 9.95 34.89
C THR A 96 29.15 10.49 35.46
N GLU A 97 29.08 10.82 36.74
CA GLU A 97 27.89 11.40 37.37
C GLU A 97 28.28 12.60 38.26
N PRO A 98 27.60 13.76 38.12
CA PRO A 98 27.80 14.90 39.01
C PRO A 98 27.41 14.55 40.43
N ALA A 99 28.10 15.11 41.40
CA ALA A 99 27.73 14.96 42.79
C ALA A 99 26.30 15.44 43.05
N LYS A 100 25.58 14.68 43.86
CA LYS A 100 24.23 15.05 44.28
C LYS A 100 24.28 16.15 45.33
N VAL A 101 23.95 17.35 44.91
CA VAL A 101 23.92 18.53 45.79
C VAL A 101 22.50 18.76 46.33
N GLU A 102 22.31 18.64 47.63
CA GLU A 102 21.02 18.71 48.31
C GLU A 102 21.09 19.60 49.55
N PHE A 103 19.93 19.86 50.17
CA PHE A 103 19.81 20.55 51.43
C PHE A 103 19.36 19.60 52.55
N SER A 104 19.93 19.73 53.71
CA SER A 104 19.47 19.09 54.95
C SER A 104 19.36 20.13 56.06
N GLY A 105 18.12 20.57 56.31
CA GLY A 105 17.87 21.73 57.16
C GLY A 105 18.37 23.03 56.51
N ASN A 106 19.35 23.69 57.15
CA ASN A 106 20.00 24.86 56.59
C ASN A 106 21.48 24.65 56.21
N MET A 107 21.83 23.38 55.97
CA MET A 107 23.18 22.98 55.57
C MET A 107 23.18 22.36 54.17
N TRP A 108 24.22 22.65 53.41
CA TRP A 108 24.48 21.96 52.16
C TRP A 108 24.94 20.52 52.39
N LYS A 109 24.50 19.63 51.54
CA LYS A 109 24.85 18.21 51.50
C LYS A 109 25.31 17.84 50.10
N VAL A 110 26.50 17.25 50.01
CA VAL A 110 27.09 16.79 48.74
C VAL A 110 27.29 15.27 48.88
N ASP A 111 26.74 14.50 47.92
CA ASP A 111 26.76 13.03 47.90
C ASP A 111 26.31 12.38 49.22
N GLY A 112 25.36 13.00 49.88
CA GLY A 112 24.82 12.47 51.11
C GLY A 112 25.60 12.89 52.36
N GLU A 113 26.74 13.55 52.24
CA GLU A 113 27.53 14.07 53.37
C GLU A 113 27.21 15.56 53.66
N LEU A 114 27.03 15.89 54.92
CA LEU A 114 26.81 17.28 55.35
C LEU A 114 28.11 18.07 55.25
N THR A 115 28.05 19.23 54.59
CA THR A 115 29.14 20.20 54.61
C THR A 115 29.02 21.14 55.81
N ASP A 116 30.07 21.85 56.16
CA ASP A 116 30.05 22.89 57.19
C ASP A 116 29.41 24.20 56.73
N ILE A 117 28.92 24.24 55.51
CA ILE A 117 28.39 25.41 54.82
C ILE A 117 26.91 25.56 55.09
N LYS A 118 26.53 26.68 55.71
CA LYS A 118 25.13 27.04 55.93
C LYS A 118 24.55 27.72 54.72
N ILE A 119 23.28 27.36 54.44
CA ILE A 119 22.49 28.05 53.42
C ILE A 119 22.01 29.36 54.03
N ASP A 120 22.31 30.45 53.38
CA ASP A 120 21.72 31.74 53.63
C ASP A 120 20.99 32.26 52.42
N ILE A 121 19.73 31.82 52.24
CA ILE A 121 18.88 32.21 51.12
C ILE A 121 18.64 33.75 51.12
N ALA A 122 18.81 34.41 52.24
CA ALA A 122 18.66 35.86 52.34
C ALA A 122 19.98 36.61 52.10
N ALA A 123 21.09 35.87 51.93
CA ALA A 123 22.36 36.50 51.63
C ALA A 123 22.30 37.23 50.30
N SER A 124 22.79 38.44 50.27
CA SER A 124 22.99 39.18 49.03
C SER A 124 24.06 38.46 48.20
N ASP A 125 24.03 38.63 46.86
CA ASP A 125 25.04 38.03 45.97
C ASP A 125 26.48 38.46 46.36
N LYS A 126 26.64 39.55 47.11
CA LYS A 126 27.93 40.04 47.61
C LYS A 126 28.46 39.24 48.80
N ASP A 127 27.61 38.51 49.51
CA ASP A 127 27.94 37.72 50.68
C ASP A 127 27.93 36.20 50.43
N ALA A 128 27.60 35.79 49.20
CA ALA A 128 27.53 34.41 48.82
C ALA A 128 28.88 33.93 48.21
N PHE A 129 29.09 32.62 48.12
CA PHE A 129 30.31 32.02 47.57
C PHE A 129 29.99 30.65 46.94
N PRO A 130 30.82 30.12 46.01
CA PRO A 130 30.65 28.79 45.44
C PRO A 130 30.77 27.69 46.49
N VAL A 131 29.80 26.79 46.53
CA VAL A 131 29.78 25.62 47.43
C VAL A 131 30.35 24.40 46.71
N TYR A 132 29.99 24.26 45.46
CA TYR A 132 30.37 23.14 44.62
C TYR A 132 30.46 23.59 43.17
N VAL A 133 31.57 23.28 42.50
CA VAL A 133 31.80 23.56 41.07
C VAL A 133 32.09 22.26 40.37
N TYR A 134 31.36 22.04 39.29
CA TYR A 134 31.45 20.84 38.48
C TYR A 134 31.54 21.21 37.00
N PHE A 135 32.36 20.50 36.25
CA PHE A 135 32.52 20.67 34.83
C PHE A 135 32.37 19.34 34.10
N ASP A 136 31.39 19.22 33.19
CA ASP A 136 31.06 18.04 32.43
C ASP A 136 31.67 18.03 31.02
N ALA A 137 32.78 18.70 30.79
CA ALA A 137 33.47 18.94 29.53
C ALA A 137 32.73 19.87 28.53
N LYS A 138 31.47 20.22 28.77
CA LYS A 138 30.69 21.12 27.91
C LYS A 138 30.06 22.29 28.70
N THR A 139 29.75 22.08 29.96
CA THR A 139 29.09 23.05 30.82
C THR A 139 29.76 23.07 32.19
N LEU A 140 30.10 24.25 32.67
CA LEU A 140 30.48 24.45 34.09
C LEU A 140 29.24 24.79 34.90
N TYR A 141 29.04 24.04 35.97
CA TYR A 141 27.98 24.26 36.95
C TYR A 141 28.61 24.77 38.25
N ALA A 142 28.08 25.86 38.76
CA ALA A 142 28.49 26.36 40.07
C ALA A 142 27.27 26.49 40.99
N HIS A 143 27.21 25.67 42.03
CA HIS A 143 26.23 25.78 43.10
C HIS A 143 26.71 26.81 44.15
N ILE A 144 25.88 27.78 44.42
CA ILE A 144 26.21 28.94 45.24
C ILE A 144 25.53 28.83 46.59
N SER A 145 26.19 29.34 47.66
CA SER A 145 25.73 29.24 49.03
C SER A 145 24.33 29.82 49.28
N ASN A 146 23.86 30.72 48.44
CA ASN A 146 22.49 31.26 48.48
C ASN A 146 21.48 30.48 47.62
N SER A 147 21.80 29.23 47.27
CA SER A 147 21.00 28.31 46.45
C SER A 147 20.91 28.62 44.96
N LYS A 148 21.65 29.58 44.43
CA LYS A 148 21.73 29.80 42.99
C LYS A 148 22.55 28.72 42.31
N LEU A 149 22.21 28.42 41.06
CA LEU A 149 22.98 27.56 40.15
C LEU A 149 23.37 28.37 38.90
N LEU A 150 24.65 28.59 38.72
CA LEU A 150 25.18 29.22 37.51
C LEU A 150 25.59 28.12 36.52
N LYS A 151 25.33 28.34 35.22
CA LYS A 151 25.67 27.42 34.15
C LYS A 151 26.39 28.18 33.05
N PHE A 152 27.63 27.80 32.76
CA PHE A 152 28.42 28.36 31.69
C PHE A 152 28.55 27.30 30.58
N ASN A 153 27.91 27.52 29.46
CA ASN A 153 27.97 26.60 28.32
C ASN A 153 29.23 26.86 27.48
N SER A 154 29.82 25.79 27.00
CA SER A 154 30.92 25.89 26.05
C SER A 154 30.42 26.26 24.65
N LYS A 155 31.31 26.80 23.81
CA LYS A 155 31.05 27.08 22.41
C LYS A 155 30.53 25.83 21.63
N VAL A 156 31.11 24.68 21.98
CA VAL A 156 30.72 23.40 21.35
C VAL A 156 29.28 23.05 21.67
N LEU A 157 28.84 23.18 22.92
CA LEU A 157 27.46 22.88 23.31
C LEU A 157 26.46 23.84 22.65
N ILE A 158 26.80 25.13 22.60
CA ILE A 158 25.94 26.13 21.96
C ILE A 158 25.77 25.80 20.47
N GLN A 159 26.86 25.48 19.79
CA GLN A 159 26.81 25.12 18.37
C GLN A 159 26.04 23.83 18.15
N GLU A 160 26.25 22.79 18.97
CA GLU A 160 25.46 21.54 18.88
C GLU A 160 23.95 21.77 19.07
N GLU A 161 23.55 22.69 19.97
CA GLU A 161 22.15 23.03 20.16
C GLU A 161 21.57 23.84 19.00
N GLU A 162 22.35 24.75 18.39
CA GLU A 162 21.94 25.50 17.20
C GLU A 162 21.81 24.58 15.99
N ASP A 163 22.79 23.70 15.77
CA ASP A 163 22.78 22.72 14.68
C ASP A 163 21.58 21.75 14.83
N ARG A 164 21.29 21.30 16.06
CA ARG A 164 20.12 20.44 16.34
C ARG A 164 18.81 21.15 16.05
N LYS A 165 18.67 22.42 16.47
CA LYS A 165 17.47 23.21 16.17
C LYS A 165 17.30 23.46 14.68
N ALA A 166 18.39 23.79 13.99
CA ALA A 166 18.36 23.97 12.53
C ALA A 166 17.95 22.68 11.80
N GLN A 167 18.43 21.53 12.27
CA GLN A 167 18.04 20.23 11.71
C GLN A 167 16.57 19.91 12.00
N GLU A 168 16.08 20.16 13.22
CA GLU A 168 14.67 19.96 13.58
C GLU A 168 13.74 20.86 12.74
N GLU A 169 14.12 22.12 12.49
CA GLU A 169 13.37 23.03 11.62
C GLU A 169 13.38 22.58 10.16
N GLU A 170 14.50 22.08 9.67
CA GLU A 170 14.60 21.55 8.30
C GLU A 170 13.78 20.28 8.13
N ASP A 171 13.81 19.35 9.09
CA ASP A 171 13.02 18.12 9.07
C ASP A 171 11.52 18.45 9.13
N ALA A 172 11.09 19.36 9.99
CA ALA A 172 9.68 19.81 10.07
C ALA A 172 9.21 20.45 8.75
N ARG A 173 10.04 21.30 8.13
CA ARG A 173 9.71 21.89 6.82
C ARG A 173 9.58 20.83 5.74
N ARG A 174 10.47 19.82 5.74
CA ARG A 174 10.40 18.72 4.77
C ARG A 174 9.13 17.90 4.96
N GLU A 175 8.74 17.60 6.21
CA GLU A 175 7.49 16.90 6.51
C GLU A 175 6.27 17.69 6.03
N GLU A 176 6.22 19.00 6.25
CA GLU A 176 5.14 19.87 5.75
C GLU A 176 5.08 19.90 4.22
N GLU A 177 6.23 19.98 3.55
CA GLU A 177 6.30 19.94 2.07
C GLU A 177 5.83 18.58 1.51
N GLU A 178 6.17 17.47 2.17
CA GLU A 178 5.73 16.13 1.77
C GLU A 178 4.23 15.94 1.98
N GLU A 179 3.69 16.41 3.11
CA GLU A 179 2.25 16.40 3.39
C GLU A 179 1.46 17.23 2.37
N GLN A 180 1.95 18.43 2.05
CA GLN A 180 1.32 19.29 1.06
C GLN A 180 1.32 18.64 -0.33
N LYS A 181 2.44 18.04 -0.76
CA LYS A 181 2.52 17.32 -2.04
C LYS A 181 1.58 16.12 -2.08
N ALA A 182 1.49 15.36 -0.98
CA ALA A 182 0.57 14.23 -0.88
C ALA A 182 -0.89 14.68 -1.00
N LYS A 183 -1.24 15.80 -0.38
CA LYS A 183 -2.58 16.38 -0.48
C LYS A 183 -2.91 16.85 -1.90
N GLU A 184 -1.98 17.53 -2.57
CA GLU A 184 -2.15 17.99 -3.95
C GLU A 184 -2.30 16.79 -4.92
N GLU A 185 -1.49 15.75 -4.73
CA GLU A 185 -1.59 14.52 -5.52
C GLU A 185 -2.92 13.81 -5.30
N LEU A 186 -3.39 13.70 -4.05
CA LEU A 186 -4.71 13.15 -3.75
C LEU A 186 -5.82 13.95 -4.42
N GLU A 187 -5.79 15.27 -4.31
CA GLU A 187 -6.78 16.14 -4.95
C GLU A 187 -6.78 15.97 -6.48
N ARG A 188 -5.60 15.86 -7.07
CA ARG A 188 -5.42 15.58 -8.49
C ARG A 188 -6.06 14.24 -8.88
N ARG A 189 -5.81 13.17 -8.12
CA ARG A 189 -6.34 11.83 -8.39
C ARG A 189 -7.85 11.72 -8.18
N GLN A 190 -8.42 12.49 -7.26
CA GLN A 190 -9.87 12.56 -7.05
C GLN A 190 -10.62 13.26 -8.20
N ASN A 191 -9.91 13.94 -9.10
CA ASN A 191 -10.46 14.47 -10.34
C ASN A 191 -10.32 13.42 -11.45
N ILE A 192 -11.04 12.30 -11.31
CA ILE A 192 -11.04 11.20 -12.28
C ILE A 192 -11.48 11.69 -13.67
N PRO A 193 -11.04 11.02 -14.76
CA PRO A 193 -11.41 11.43 -16.11
C PRO A 193 -12.91 11.42 -16.35
N VAL A 194 -13.36 12.31 -17.23
CA VAL A 194 -14.77 12.45 -17.60
C VAL A 194 -14.94 12.16 -19.09
N ILE A 195 -15.89 11.28 -19.41
CA ILE A 195 -16.26 10.91 -20.77
C ILE A 195 -17.60 11.52 -21.14
N TYR A 196 -17.60 12.30 -22.21
CA TYR A 196 -18.80 12.84 -22.84
C TYR A 196 -19.10 12.07 -24.11
N VAL A 197 -20.23 11.38 -24.13
CA VAL A 197 -20.78 10.69 -25.31
C VAL A 197 -21.89 11.54 -25.90
N ASN A 198 -21.75 11.89 -27.17
CA ASN A 198 -22.77 12.63 -27.90
C ASN A 198 -23.22 11.84 -29.14
N THR A 199 -24.47 11.39 -29.13
CA THR A 199 -25.13 10.67 -30.22
C THR A 199 -26.07 11.56 -31.02
N GLY A 200 -26.02 12.88 -30.84
CA GLY A 200 -26.98 13.82 -31.42
C GLY A 200 -28.42 13.60 -30.91
N GLY A 201 -28.55 13.11 -29.66
CA GLY A 201 -29.87 12.79 -29.05
C GLY A 201 -30.46 11.45 -29.50
N LYS A 202 -29.80 10.69 -30.37
CA LYS A 202 -30.29 9.36 -30.79
C LYS A 202 -30.17 8.39 -29.61
N PRO A 203 -31.24 7.60 -29.32
CA PRO A 203 -31.21 6.64 -28.22
C PRO A 203 -30.37 5.40 -28.57
N ILE A 204 -29.70 4.85 -27.56
CA ILE A 204 -29.01 3.55 -27.65
C ILE A 204 -30.00 2.50 -27.14
N VAL A 205 -30.59 1.71 -28.00
CA VAL A 205 -31.75 0.86 -27.68
C VAL A 205 -31.44 -0.63 -27.62
N ASP A 206 -30.33 -1.08 -28.20
CA ASP A 206 -29.99 -2.49 -28.26
C ASP A 206 -28.49 -2.79 -28.22
N LYS A 207 -28.15 -4.08 -28.23
CA LYS A 207 -26.77 -4.61 -28.20
C LYS A 207 -26.19 -4.91 -29.59
N LYS A 208 -26.95 -4.73 -30.66
CA LYS A 208 -26.55 -5.14 -32.03
C LYS A 208 -26.13 -3.94 -32.87
N ASN A 209 -26.92 -2.87 -32.85
CA ASN A 209 -26.76 -1.75 -33.75
C ASN A 209 -25.95 -0.62 -33.07
N TYR A 210 -24.91 -0.17 -33.77
CA TYR A 210 -24.15 1.01 -33.33
C TYR A 210 -24.88 2.29 -33.70
N VAL A 211 -24.93 3.20 -32.75
CA VAL A 211 -25.36 4.60 -32.94
C VAL A 211 -24.11 5.45 -33.12
N ASP A 212 -23.98 6.11 -34.27
CA ASP A 212 -22.85 7.02 -34.54
C ASP A 212 -22.91 8.27 -33.67
N GLY A 213 -21.73 8.78 -33.30
CA GLY A 213 -21.57 9.96 -32.48
C GLY A 213 -20.11 10.29 -32.23
N THR A 214 -19.89 11.11 -31.22
CA THR A 214 -18.54 11.43 -30.74
C THR A 214 -18.34 11.03 -29.29
N ILE A 215 -17.10 10.74 -28.94
CA ILE A 215 -16.63 10.57 -27.59
C ILE A 215 -15.60 11.65 -27.29
N THR A 216 -15.82 12.45 -26.24
CA THR A 216 -14.84 13.40 -25.72
C THR A 216 -14.38 12.95 -24.35
N ILE A 217 -13.08 12.82 -24.17
CA ILE A 217 -12.46 12.42 -22.91
C ILE A 217 -11.74 13.64 -22.36
N LYS A 218 -12.09 14.05 -21.15
CA LYS A 218 -11.37 15.06 -20.36
C LYS A 218 -10.62 14.40 -19.22
N ASP A 219 -9.34 14.72 -19.12
CA ASP A 219 -8.48 14.26 -18.02
C ASP A 219 -7.79 15.48 -17.38
N PRO A 220 -8.54 16.25 -16.57
CA PRO A 220 -8.04 17.50 -16.00
C PRO A 220 -6.86 17.30 -15.07
N GLY A 221 -6.79 16.14 -14.43
CA GLY A 221 -5.65 15.73 -13.61
C GLY A 221 -4.45 15.25 -14.39
N LYS A 222 -4.58 15.07 -15.72
CA LYS A 222 -3.57 14.42 -16.57
C LYS A 222 -3.06 13.10 -15.97
N LEU A 223 -3.99 12.30 -15.47
CA LEU A 223 -3.69 11.04 -14.79
C LEU A 223 -3.22 9.97 -15.77
N TYR A 224 -3.78 9.99 -16.97
CA TYR A 224 -3.62 8.94 -17.97
C TYR A 224 -3.28 9.48 -19.37
N ASN A 225 -3.66 10.71 -19.70
CA ASN A 225 -3.43 11.31 -21.00
C ASN A 225 -2.45 12.49 -20.91
N GLU A 226 -1.59 12.64 -21.91
CA GLU A 226 -0.72 13.83 -22.04
C GLU A 226 -1.51 15.10 -22.32
N VAL A 227 -2.64 14.96 -23.02
CA VAL A 227 -3.55 16.06 -23.35
C VAL A 227 -4.75 16.05 -22.41
N GLU A 228 -5.22 17.25 -22.04
CA GLU A 228 -6.36 17.40 -21.14
C GLU A 228 -7.68 16.98 -21.79
N GLU A 229 -7.82 17.15 -23.10
CA GLU A 229 -9.07 16.84 -23.84
C GLU A 229 -8.78 16.22 -25.21
N ILE A 230 -9.48 15.11 -25.52
CA ILE A 230 -9.47 14.48 -26.84
C ILE A 230 -10.90 14.19 -27.29
N THR A 231 -11.23 14.50 -28.54
CA THR A 231 -12.54 14.20 -29.15
C THR A 231 -12.36 13.34 -30.39
N LEU A 232 -13.12 12.23 -30.47
CA LEU A 232 -13.03 11.22 -31.53
C LEU A 232 -14.41 10.83 -32.02
N ASP A 233 -14.49 10.47 -33.31
CA ASP A 233 -15.69 9.86 -33.90
C ASP A 233 -15.81 8.39 -33.49
N MET A 234 -17.01 7.98 -33.11
CA MET A 234 -17.27 6.62 -32.68
C MET A 234 -18.68 6.14 -33.02
N GLY A 235 -18.90 4.83 -32.92
CA GLY A 235 -20.19 4.22 -32.74
C GLY A 235 -20.32 3.68 -31.30
N ILE A 236 -21.50 3.71 -30.74
CA ILE A 236 -21.81 3.17 -29.42
C ILE A 236 -23.03 2.26 -29.47
N ARG A 237 -23.00 1.16 -28.71
CA ARG A 237 -24.14 0.24 -28.55
C ARG A 237 -24.19 -0.31 -27.13
N GLY A 238 -25.31 -0.90 -26.76
CA GLY A 238 -25.41 -1.66 -25.52
C GLY A 238 -24.47 -2.87 -25.48
N ARG A 239 -24.14 -3.35 -24.28
CA ARG A 239 -23.40 -4.58 -24.04
C ARG A 239 -23.90 -5.30 -22.76
N GLY A 240 -23.33 -6.48 -22.51
CA GLY A 240 -23.64 -7.32 -21.37
C GLY A 240 -24.93 -8.13 -21.55
N ASN A 241 -25.12 -9.14 -20.71
CA ASN A 241 -26.29 -9.99 -20.71
C ASN A 241 -27.30 -9.47 -19.66
N SER A 242 -27.20 -9.92 -18.42
CA SER A 242 -28.03 -9.45 -17.30
C SER A 242 -27.90 -7.96 -17.06
N THR A 243 -26.66 -7.43 -17.16
CA THR A 243 -26.35 -6.02 -16.89
C THR A 243 -27.02 -5.04 -17.86
N TRP A 244 -27.36 -5.46 -19.10
CA TRP A 244 -28.17 -4.66 -20.00
C TRP A 244 -29.61 -4.46 -19.51
N GLY A 245 -30.10 -5.36 -18.64
CA GLY A 245 -31.41 -5.24 -18.00
C GLY A 245 -31.49 -4.15 -16.93
N PHE A 246 -30.35 -3.72 -16.36
CA PHE A 246 -30.35 -2.72 -15.28
C PHE A 246 -30.68 -1.31 -15.75
N PRO A 247 -31.12 -0.41 -14.83
CA PRO A 247 -31.35 1.00 -15.13
C PRO A 247 -30.11 1.71 -15.69
N LYS A 248 -28.95 1.52 -15.07
CA LYS A 248 -27.66 2.05 -15.51
C LYS A 248 -27.04 1.10 -16.54
N LYS A 249 -26.96 1.53 -17.79
CA LYS A 249 -26.63 0.68 -18.92
C LYS A 249 -25.13 0.63 -19.21
N PRO A 250 -24.55 -0.55 -19.39
CA PRO A 250 -23.17 -0.68 -19.91
C PRO A 250 -23.14 -0.54 -21.44
N TYR A 251 -22.00 -0.06 -21.97
CA TYR A 251 -21.86 0.22 -23.39
C TYR A 251 -20.58 -0.38 -23.97
N LYS A 252 -20.63 -0.70 -25.29
CA LYS A 252 -19.45 -0.95 -26.13
C LYS A 252 -19.27 0.25 -27.07
N VAL A 253 -18.06 0.79 -27.07
CA VAL A 253 -17.64 1.90 -27.94
C VAL A 253 -16.72 1.35 -29.03
N LYS A 254 -16.92 1.78 -30.27
CA LYS A 254 -16.06 1.46 -31.41
C LYS A 254 -15.67 2.75 -32.11
N LEU A 255 -14.42 3.14 -31.98
CA LEU A 255 -13.85 4.32 -32.64
C LEU A 255 -13.80 4.11 -34.16
N LYS A 256 -13.92 5.20 -34.93
CA LYS A 256 -13.70 5.12 -36.38
C LYS A 256 -12.23 4.85 -36.71
N GLU A 257 -11.30 5.44 -35.95
CA GLU A 257 -9.86 5.22 -36.05
C GLU A 257 -9.29 4.71 -34.73
N LYS A 258 -8.16 3.96 -34.79
CA LYS A 258 -7.46 3.52 -33.59
C LYS A 258 -6.91 4.73 -32.82
N ALA A 259 -7.09 4.72 -31.52
CA ALA A 259 -6.50 5.73 -30.64
C ALA A 259 -6.05 5.11 -29.31
N SER A 260 -4.95 5.62 -28.76
CA SER A 260 -4.55 5.36 -27.38
C SER A 260 -5.41 6.23 -26.45
N LEU A 261 -6.07 5.61 -25.52
CA LEU A 261 -6.96 6.30 -24.57
C LEU A 261 -6.54 5.95 -23.14
N MET A 262 -6.39 6.95 -22.29
CA MET A 262 -6.07 6.78 -20.88
C MET A 262 -4.81 5.91 -20.64
N GLY A 263 -3.76 6.15 -21.45
CA GLY A 263 -2.50 5.41 -21.38
C GLY A 263 -2.55 3.96 -21.90
N MET A 264 -3.72 3.50 -22.35
CA MET A 264 -3.88 2.15 -22.90
C MET A 264 -3.45 2.11 -24.37
N PRO A 265 -2.95 0.96 -24.89
CA PRO A 265 -2.56 0.78 -26.28
C PRO A 265 -3.67 1.13 -27.26
N ALA A 266 -3.28 1.63 -28.44
CA ALA A 266 -4.23 2.12 -29.43
C ALA A 266 -5.11 1.01 -30.01
N ASP A 267 -6.42 1.14 -29.81
CA ASP A 267 -7.44 0.25 -30.41
C ASP A 267 -8.69 1.04 -30.80
N LYS A 268 -9.61 0.38 -31.52
CA LYS A 268 -10.93 0.92 -31.84
C LYS A 268 -11.99 0.54 -30.79
N GLU A 269 -11.83 -0.56 -30.08
CA GLU A 269 -12.90 -1.18 -29.29
C GLU A 269 -12.67 -1.06 -27.80
N TRP A 270 -13.65 -0.45 -27.11
CA TRP A 270 -13.61 -0.12 -25.69
C TRP A 270 -14.93 -0.48 -25.03
N CYS A 271 -14.92 -0.63 -23.70
CA CYS A 271 -16.09 -0.86 -22.90
C CYS A 271 -16.28 0.22 -21.82
N LEU A 272 -17.55 0.51 -21.52
CA LEU A 272 -18.00 1.26 -20.36
C LEU A 272 -18.84 0.30 -19.51
N LEU A 273 -18.24 -0.23 -18.43
CA LEU A 273 -18.90 -1.10 -17.47
C LEU A 273 -19.66 -0.24 -16.48
N ALA A 274 -20.94 -0.52 -16.27
CA ALA A 274 -21.81 0.36 -15.49
C ALA A 274 -21.63 0.22 -13.97
N ASN A 275 -21.08 -0.90 -13.48
CA ASN A 275 -20.91 -1.22 -12.06
C ASN A 275 -22.21 -1.07 -11.24
N TYR A 276 -23.37 -1.29 -11.84
CA TYR A 276 -24.68 -1.09 -11.17
C TYR A 276 -24.90 -2.10 -10.04
N ALA A 277 -24.40 -3.33 -10.22
CA ALA A 277 -24.52 -4.39 -9.23
C ALA A 277 -23.43 -4.32 -8.14
N ASP A 278 -22.40 -3.50 -8.32
CA ASP A 278 -21.30 -3.35 -7.36
C ASP A 278 -21.35 -1.99 -6.65
N ARG A 279 -21.79 -1.99 -5.40
CA ARG A 279 -21.88 -0.78 -4.57
C ARG A 279 -20.53 -0.19 -4.19
N THR A 280 -19.43 -0.96 -4.34
CA THR A 280 -18.07 -0.44 -4.14
C THR A 280 -17.52 0.24 -5.39
N LEU A 281 -18.05 -0.07 -6.58
CA LEU A 281 -17.55 0.35 -7.90
C LEU A 281 -16.14 -0.16 -8.23
N LEU A 282 -15.55 -1.05 -7.41
CA LEU A 282 -14.11 -1.40 -7.42
C LEU A 282 -13.82 -2.89 -7.68
N ARG A 283 -14.80 -3.81 -7.55
CA ARG A 283 -14.52 -5.26 -7.60
C ARG A 283 -13.81 -5.69 -8.87
N ASN A 284 -14.22 -5.17 -10.03
CA ASN A 284 -13.53 -5.43 -11.30
C ASN A 284 -12.08 -4.89 -11.30
N ILE A 285 -11.85 -3.70 -10.76
CA ILE A 285 -10.51 -3.09 -10.68
C ILE A 285 -9.60 -3.93 -9.77
N VAL A 286 -10.12 -4.36 -8.61
CA VAL A 286 -9.37 -5.23 -7.69
C VAL A 286 -9.06 -6.59 -8.32
N ALA A 287 -10.00 -7.18 -9.06
CA ALA A 287 -9.76 -8.43 -9.77
C ALA A 287 -8.66 -8.28 -10.84
N MET A 288 -8.62 -7.16 -11.57
CA MET A 288 -7.53 -6.90 -12.52
C MET A 288 -6.20 -6.67 -11.79
N LYS A 289 -6.21 -6.09 -10.60
CA LYS A 289 -5.00 -6.02 -9.77
C LYS A 289 -4.48 -7.40 -9.36
N LEU A 290 -5.38 -8.32 -9.02
CA LEU A 290 -5.01 -9.73 -8.77
C LEU A 290 -4.49 -10.41 -10.05
N SER A 291 -5.07 -10.10 -11.22
CA SER A 291 -4.57 -10.59 -12.51
C SER A 291 -3.13 -10.14 -12.79
N GLU A 292 -2.80 -8.88 -12.51
CA GLU A 292 -1.43 -8.37 -12.60
C GLU A 292 -0.48 -9.10 -11.64
N ILE A 293 -0.89 -9.29 -10.39
CA ILE A 293 -0.10 -9.99 -9.36
C ILE A 293 0.18 -11.44 -9.77
N CYS A 294 -0.81 -12.14 -10.32
CA CYS A 294 -0.65 -13.50 -10.80
C CYS A 294 0.11 -13.58 -12.14
N GLY A 295 0.23 -12.48 -12.89
CA GLY A 295 0.96 -12.44 -14.15
C GLY A 295 0.26 -13.13 -15.31
N PHE A 296 -1.08 -13.01 -15.41
CA PHE A 296 -1.83 -13.50 -16.57
C PHE A 296 -1.28 -12.94 -17.87
N SER A 297 -1.36 -13.70 -18.96
CA SER A 297 -0.83 -13.33 -20.28
C SER A 297 -1.40 -12.03 -20.83
N TRP A 298 -2.61 -11.69 -20.43
CA TRP A 298 -3.18 -10.36 -20.60
C TRP A 298 -4.07 -9.99 -19.42
N THR A 299 -3.90 -8.78 -18.92
CA THR A 299 -4.82 -8.17 -17.95
C THR A 299 -5.52 -6.99 -18.62
N PRO A 300 -6.85 -7.00 -18.75
CA PRO A 300 -7.61 -5.85 -19.26
C PRO A 300 -7.36 -4.61 -18.39
N ARG A 301 -6.87 -3.54 -19.03
CA ARG A 301 -6.62 -2.28 -18.32
C ARG A 301 -7.95 -1.59 -18.06
N MET A 302 -8.14 -1.11 -16.83
CA MET A 302 -9.39 -0.54 -16.36
C MET A 302 -9.17 0.80 -15.64
N VAL A 303 -10.01 1.79 -15.94
CA VAL A 303 -9.95 3.13 -15.36
C VAL A 303 -11.35 3.57 -14.93
N SER A 304 -11.48 4.05 -13.70
CA SER A 304 -12.72 4.68 -13.22
C SER A 304 -12.91 6.04 -13.89
N VAL A 305 -14.10 6.27 -14.43
CA VAL A 305 -14.45 7.50 -15.16
C VAL A 305 -15.86 7.96 -14.82
N GLU A 306 -16.12 9.25 -14.93
CA GLU A 306 -17.49 9.76 -14.95
C GLU A 306 -18.01 9.85 -16.38
N VAL A 307 -19.28 9.54 -16.60
CA VAL A 307 -19.86 9.49 -17.95
C VAL A 307 -21.04 10.45 -18.07
N TYR A 308 -21.06 11.22 -19.15
CA TYR A 308 -22.21 11.98 -19.61
C TYR A 308 -22.66 11.47 -20.98
N LEU A 309 -23.95 11.16 -21.12
CA LEU A 309 -24.57 10.79 -22.39
C LEU A 309 -25.54 11.88 -22.83
N ASN A 310 -25.27 12.51 -23.97
CA ASN A 310 -26.06 13.64 -24.47
C ASN A 310 -26.31 14.71 -23.38
N SER A 311 -25.24 15.12 -22.71
CA SER A 311 -25.21 16.10 -21.61
C SER A 311 -25.89 15.64 -20.30
N LYS A 312 -26.42 14.41 -20.23
CA LYS A 312 -27.00 13.87 -19.01
C LYS A 312 -25.97 13.02 -18.28
N TYR A 313 -25.71 13.33 -17.02
CA TYR A 313 -24.82 12.54 -16.16
C TYR A 313 -25.32 11.13 -15.97
N GLN A 314 -24.44 10.14 -16.16
CA GLN A 314 -24.72 8.72 -16.06
C GLN A 314 -24.05 8.05 -14.86
N GLY A 315 -23.22 8.73 -14.11
CA GLY A 315 -22.51 8.19 -12.95
C GLY A 315 -21.07 7.73 -13.27
N VAL A 316 -20.48 7.03 -12.31
CA VAL A 316 -19.15 6.43 -12.41
C VAL A 316 -19.22 5.11 -13.17
N TYR A 317 -18.37 4.96 -14.17
CA TYR A 317 -18.18 3.74 -14.96
C TYR A 317 -16.74 3.26 -14.84
N THR A 318 -16.50 2.00 -15.16
CA THR A 318 -15.16 1.52 -15.48
C THR A 318 -15.00 1.55 -17.00
N PHE A 319 -14.11 2.40 -17.49
CA PHE A 319 -13.66 2.40 -18.89
C PHE A 319 -12.54 1.41 -19.05
N CYS A 320 -12.65 0.51 -20.02
CA CYS A 320 -11.66 -0.56 -20.17
C CYS A 320 -11.51 -1.04 -21.62
N GLU A 321 -10.43 -1.77 -21.85
CA GLU A 321 -10.20 -2.51 -23.07
C GLU A 321 -11.31 -3.54 -23.29
N HIS A 322 -11.71 -3.72 -24.55
CA HIS A 322 -12.60 -4.82 -24.93
C HIS A 322 -11.78 -6.08 -25.21
N LYS A 323 -12.26 -7.23 -24.73
CA LYS A 323 -11.66 -8.53 -25.01
C LYS A 323 -11.73 -8.83 -26.51
N LYS A 324 -10.57 -9.13 -27.11
CA LYS A 324 -10.44 -9.49 -28.54
C LYS A 324 -9.02 -9.95 -28.85
N VAL A 325 -8.86 -10.67 -29.94
CA VAL A 325 -7.53 -11.00 -30.47
C VAL A 325 -6.88 -9.76 -31.07
N SER A 326 -5.75 -9.38 -30.51
CA SER A 326 -4.84 -8.33 -31.01
C SER A 326 -3.50 -8.38 -30.27
N ALA A 327 -2.47 -7.76 -30.83
CA ALA A 327 -1.10 -7.78 -30.28
C ALA A 327 -0.98 -7.26 -28.83
N ASP A 328 -1.81 -6.30 -28.43
CA ASP A 328 -1.76 -5.68 -27.10
C ASP A 328 -2.81 -6.26 -26.12
N ARG A 329 -3.57 -7.28 -26.54
CA ARG A 329 -4.63 -7.92 -25.74
C ARG A 329 -4.47 -9.44 -25.79
N VAL A 330 -5.40 -10.17 -26.41
CA VAL A 330 -5.21 -11.61 -26.62
C VAL A 330 -4.29 -11.77 -27.83
N ASN A 331 -3.01 -12.02 -27.56
CA ASN A 331 -1.96 -12.02 -28.58
C ASN A 331 -1.71 -13.46 -29.09
N ILE A 332 -2.58 -13.93 -29.96
CA ILE A 332 -2.47 -15.22 -30.63
C ILE A 332 -2.58 -15.02 -32.16
N ASP A 333 -2.15 -16.01 -32.93
CA ASP A 333 -2.16 -15.99 -34.42
C ASP A 333 -3.27 -16.87 -35.00
N LEU A 334 -4.41 -16.24 -35.34
CA LEU A 334 -5.55 -16.94 -35.93
C LEU A 334 -5.21 -17.58 -37.27
N ASP A 335 -4.28 -17.01 -38.04
CA ASP A 335 -3.84 -17.57 -39.35
C ASP A 335 -2.98 -18.83 -39.15
N ALA A 336 -2.31 -18.96 -38.01
CA ALA A 336 -1.62 -20.18 -37.62
C ALA A 336 -2.55 -21.28 -37.09
N GLY A 337 -3.85 -21.00 -36.99
CA GLY A 337 -4.86 -21.92 -36.48
C GLY A 337 -5.12 -21.84 -34.99
N ASP A 338 -4.59 -20.81 -34.32
CA ASP A 338 -4.87 -20.56 -32.92
C ASP A 338 -6.34 -20.23 -32.66
N CYS A 339 -6.81 -20.51 -31.45
CA CYS A 339 -8.19 -20.27 -31.06
C CYS A 339 -8.26 -19.54 -29.72
N TYR A 340 -9.15 -18.56 -29.65
CA TYR A 340 -9.59 -17.90 -28.44
C TYR A 340 -10.99 -18.35 -28.07
N LEU A 341 -11.14 -18.96 -26.91
CA LEU A 341 -12.32 -19.69 -26.47
C LEU A 341 -12.86 -19.06 -25.19
N GLU A 342 -14.17 -19.12 -25.01
CA GLU A 342 -14.88 -18.67 -23.84
C GLU A 342 -15.67 -19.82 -23.21
N ILE A 343 -15.61 -19.95 -21.90
CA ILE A 343 -16.56 -20.76 -21.14
C ILE A 343 -17.77 -19.87 -20.91
N GLU A 344 -18.91 -20.21 -21.54
CA GLU A 344 -20.13 -19.41 -21.49
C GLU A 344 -21.37 -20.30 -21.51
N GLN A 345 -22.14 -20.23 -20.45
CA GLN A 345 -23.37 -21.02 -20.30
C GLN A 345 -24.53 -20.51 -21.19
N GLN A 346 -24.51 -19.22 -21.51
CA GLN A 346 -25.49 -18.62 -22.43
C GLN A 346 -25.04 -18.82 -23.88
N GLN A 347 -25.36 -19.96 -24.42
CA GLN A 347 -24.93 -20.38 -25.75
C GLN A 347 -25.91 -19.87 -26.81
N ASP A 348 -25.70 -18.67 -27.30
CA ASP A 348 -26.52 -18.03 -28.37
C ASP A 348 -25.92 -18.25 -29.76
N GLU A 349 -24.69 -18.81 -29.84
CA GLU A 349 -23.91 -18.95 -31.07
C GLU A 349 -23.93 -20.39 -31.59
N THR A 350 -23.77 -20.56 -32.89
CA THR A 350 -23.74 -21.89 -33.54
C THR A 350 -22.45 -22.67 -33.29
N THR A 351 -21.42 -21.99 -32.78
CA THR A 351 -20.07 -22.52 -32.49
C THR A 351 -19.87 -22.94 -31.03
N CYS A 352 -20.98 -23.12 -30.32
CA CYS A 352 -20.98 -23.60 -28.93
C CYS A 352 -21.04 -25.12 -28.85
N TRP A 353 -20.46 -25.66 -27.76
CA TRP A 353 -20.63 -27.07 -27.40
C TRP A 353 -20.47 -27.28 -25.90
N TRP A 354 -20.93 -28.40 -25.40
CA TRP A 354 -20.65 -28.86 -24.05
C TRP A 354 -19.57 -29.94 -24.10
N THR A 355 -18.57 -29.85 -23.22
CA THR A 355 -17.58 -30.94 -23.08
C THR A 355 -18.23 -32.18 -22.49
N GLY A 356 -17.49 -33.29 -22.41
CA GLY A 356 -17.95 -34.52 -21.79
C GLY A 356 -18.31 -34.38 -20.31
N MET A 357 -17.64 -33.47 -19.61
CA MET A 357 -17.87 -33.16 -18.22
C MET A 357 -18.86 -32.00 -18.01
N GLY A 358 -19.47 -31.50 -19.07
CA GLY A 358 -20.51 -30.48 -18.97
C GLY A 358 -19.98 -29.04 -18.84
N VAL A 359 -18.76 -28.77 -19.30
CA VAL A 359 -18.25 -27.39 -19.37
C VAL A 359 -18.74 -26.75 -20.66
N PRO A 360 -19.43 -25.57 -20.59
CA PRO A 360 -20.01 -24.92 -21.79
C PRO A 360 -18.92 -24.11 -22.51
N MET A 361 -18.55 -24.52 -23.69
CA MET A 361 -17.51 -23.92 -24.52
C MET A 361 -18.08 -23.15 -25.69
N MET A 362 -17.43 -22.05 -26.06
CA MET A 362 -17.75 -21.25 -27.24
C MET A 362 -16.47 -20.72 -27.88
N PHE A 363 -16.47 -20.63 -29.24
CA PHE A 363 -15.43 -19.87 -29.92
C PHE A 363 -15.71 -18.38 -29.82
N SER A 364 -14.72 -17.62 -29.34
CA SER A 364 -14.72 -16.16 -29.39
C SER A 364 -14.02 -15.64 -30.64
N ASP A 365 -12.88 -16.21 -30.98
CA ASP A 365 -12.15 -15.97 -32.23
C ASP A 365 -11.44 -17.26 -32.67
N PRO A 366 -11.56 -17.64 -33.95
CA PRO A 366 -12.45 -17.03 -34.94
C PRO A 366 -13.92 -17.24 -34.58
N GLU A 367 -14.78 -16.21 -34.76
CA GLU A 367 -16.25 -16.33 -34.53
C GLU A 367 -16.87 -17.48 -35.33
N VAL A 368 -16.33 -17.77 -36.50
CA VAL A 368 -16.75 -18.89 -37.36
C VAL A 368 -15.52 -19.73 -37.72
N PRO A 369 -15.16 -20.73 -36.88
CA PRO A 369 -14.08 -21.65 -37.20
C PRO A 369 -14.45 -22.53 -38.41
N SER A 370 -13.44 -23.09 -39.10
CA SER A 370 -13.69 -24.15 -40.09
C SER A 370 -14.20 -25.41 -39.38
N ASP A 371 -14.93 -26.29 -40.12
CA ASP A 371 -15.40 -27.56 -39.59
C ASP A 371 -14.26 -28.43 -39.04
N GLU A 372 -13.10 -28.40 -39.68
CA GLU A 372 -11.90 -29.11 -39.27
C GLU A 372 -11.34 -28.53 -37.96
N GLN A 373 -11.23 -27.21 -37.84
CA GLN A 373 -10.78 -26.53 -36.64
C GLN A 373 -11.72 -26.79 -35.48
N TYR A 374 -13.04 -26.65 -35.70
CA TYR A 374 -14.06 -26.94 -34.69
C TYR A 374 -13.96 -28.39 -34.20
N ALA A 375 -13.87 -29.37 -35.10
CA ALA A 375 -13.74 -30.78 -34.74
C ALA A 375 -12.44 -31.07 -33.97
N SER A 376 -11.32 -30.46 -34.41
CA SER A 376 -10.01 -30.61 -33.78
C SER A 376 -10.00 -30.08 -32.34
N ILE A 377 -10.56 -28.91 -32.12
CA ILE A 377 -10.64 -28.32 -30.77
C ILE A 377 -11.54 -29.14 -29.85
N LYS A 378 -12.72 -29.53 -30.31
CA LYS A 378 -13.60 -30.44 -29.54
C LYS A 378 -12.91 -31.74 -29.17
N LYS A 379 -12.16 -32.33 -30.11
CA LYS A 379 -11.40 -33.55 -29.84
C LYS A 379 -10.31 -33.28 -28.79
N TYR A 380 -9.60 -32.15 -28.86
CA TYR A 380 -8.56 -31.82 -27.90
C TYR A 380 -9.12 -31.74 -26.47
N PHE A 381 -10.28 -31.09 -26.27
CA PHE A 381 -10.96 -31.06 -24.97
C PHE A 381 -11.43 -32.45 -24.52
N ALA A 382 -11.93 -33.28 -25.45
CA ALA A 382 -12.32 -34.63 -25.12
C ALA A 382 -11.11 -35.49 -24.71
N ASP A 383 -9.97 -35.34 -25.37
CA ASP A 383 -8.72 -36.03 -25.02
C ASP A 383 -8.17 -35.51 -23.67
N PHE A 384 -8.23 -34.21 -23.44
CA PHE A 384 -7.87 -33.62 -22.13
C PHE A 384 -8.72 -34.20 -21.00
N GLU A 385 -10.05 -34.19 -21.14
CA GLU A 385 -10.92 -34.74 -20.09
C GLU A 385 -10.73 -36.26 -19.96
N ALA A 386 -10.56 -37.00 -21.03
CA ALA A 386 -10.24 -38.41 -20.96
C ALA A 386 -8.93 -38.69 -20.20
N SER A 387 -7.91 -37.86 -20.41
CA SER A 387 -6.64 -37.97 -19.66
C SER A 387 -6.82 -37.61 -18.19
N LEU A 388 -7.52 -36.53 -17.89
CA LEU A 388 -7.78 -36.02 -16.53
C LEU A 388 -8.56 -37.05 -15.67
N TYR A 389 -9.49 -37.78 -16.28
CA TYR A 389 -10.30 -38.79 -15.57
C TYR A 389 -9.78 -40.22 -15.72
N SER A 390 -8.62 -40.40 -16.36
CA SER A 390 -7.95 -41.70 -16.46
C SER A 390 -7.29 -42.14 -15.15
N PRO A 391 -6.89 -43.40 -14.99
CA PRO A 391 -6.05 -43.86 -13.90
C PRO A 391 -4.68 -43.17 -13.86
N ASP A 392 -4.14 -42.80 -15.03
CA ASP A 392 -2.81 -42.16 -15.17
C ASP A 392 -2.90 -40.63 -15.16
N PHE A 393 -3.97 -40.05 -14.60
CA PHE A 393 -4.23 -38.60 -14.67
C PHE A 393 -3.10 -37.73 -14.11
N ALA A 394 -2.38 -38.19 -13.12
CA ALA A 394 -1.26 -37.47 -12.49
C ALA A 394 0.09 -37.70 -13.20
N ASP A 395 0.13 -38.53 -14.23
CA ASP A 395 1.35 -38.73 -15.03
C ASP A 395 1.66 -37.45 -15.85
N PRO A 396 2.86 -36.86 -15.76
CA PRO A 396 3.17 -35.60 -16.42
C PRO A 396 3.15 -35.65 -17.96
N GLU A 397 3.29 -36.84 -18.55
CA GLU A 397 3.34 -37.03 -20.00
C GLU A 397 2.02 -37.57 -20.58
N LYS A 398 1.23 -38.30 -19.80
CA LYS A 398 0.00 -38.97 -20.25
C LYS A 398 -1.26 -38.36 -19.61
N GLY A 399 -1.13 -37.75 -18.46
CA GLY A 399 -2.22 -37.14 -17.71
C GLY A 399 -2.57 -35.73 -18.20
N TYR A 400 -3.36 -35.03 -17.42
CA TYR A 400 -3.87 -33.71 -17.74
C TYR A 400 -2.76 -32.68 -18.04
N ALA A 401 -1.60 -32.80 -17.39
CA ALA A 401 -0.48 -31.88 -17.57
C ALA A 401 0.12 -31.90 -18.99
N ALA A 402 -0.19 -32.93 -19.80
CA ALA A 402 0.17 -32.97 -21.22
C ALA A 402 -0.67 -32.01 -22.06
N TYR A 403 -1.87 -31.62 -21.61
CA TYR A 403 -2.87 -30.88 -22.37
C TYR A 403 -3.03 -29.42 -21.93
N ILE A 404 -2.75 -29.10 -20.67
CA ILE A 404 -2.96 -27.76 -20.12
C ILE A 404 -1.64 -27.14 -19.66
N ASP A 405 -1.55 -25.82 -19.72
CA ASP A 405 -0.56 -25.05 -18.95
C ASP A 405 -1.00 -25.04 -17.48
N VAL A 406 -0.36 -25.88 -16.68
CA VAL A 406 -0.75 -26.12 -15.28
C VAL A 406 -0.64 -24.84 -14.45
N ASP A 407 0.35 -24.00 -14.72
CA ASP A 407 0.60 -22.81 -13.94
C ASP A 407 -0.47 -21.74 -14.21
N SER A 408 -0.93 -21.57 -15.46
CA SER A 408 -2.06 -20.68 -15.79
C SER A 408 -3.38 -21.15 -15.15
N PHE A 409 -3.59 -22.47 -15.06
CA PHE A 409 -4.77 -23.03 -14.39
C PHE A 409 -4.70 -22.82 -12.88
N ILE A 410 -3.51 -22.86 -12.29
CA ILE A 410 -3.30 -22.56 -10.86
C ILE A 410 -3.59 -21.08 -10.57
N ASP A 411 -3.06 -20.16 -11.38
CA ASP A 411 -3.32 -18.71 -11.22
C ASP A 411 -4.80 -18.39 -11.38
N TYR A 412 -5.48 -18.98 -12.37
CA TYR A 412 -6.92 -18.88 -12.53
C TYR A 412 -7.65 -19.38 -11.28
N PHE A 413 -7.32 -20.60 -10.80
CA PHE A 413 -7.92 -21.18 -9.60
C PHE A 413 -7.75 -20.26 -8.40
N ILE A 414 -6.54 -19.75 -8.15
CA ILE A 414 -6.25 -18.87 -7.02
C ILE A 414 -7.17 -17.65 -7.01
N VAL A 415 -7.30 -16.94 -8.15
CA VAL A 415 -8.11 -15.71 -8.20
C VAL A 415 -9.59 -16.01 -8.10
N GLN A 416 -10.09 -17.03 -8.82
CA GLN A 416 -11.50 -17.42 -8.78
C GLN A 416 -11.93 -17.91 -7.40
N GLU A 417 -11.07 -18.70 -6.75
CA GLU A 417 -11.32 -19.19 -5.39
C GLU A 417 -11.25 -18.06 -4.36
N LEU A 418 -10.21 -17.20 -4.44
CA LEU A 418 -10.03 -16.07 -3.53
C LEU A 418 -11.21 -15.10 -3.60
N SER A 419 -11.69 -14.82 -4.79
CA SER A 419 -12.82 -13.91 -5.00
C SER A 419 -14.19 -14.55 -4.73
N LYS A 420 -14.26 -15.87 -4.56
CA LYS A 420 -15.52 -16.64 -4.57
C LYS A 420 -16.42 -16.22 -5.73
N ASN A 421 -15.83 -16.18 -6.94
CA ASN A 421 -16.56 -15.76 -8.12
C ASN A 421 -17.69 -16.74 -8.45
N THR A 422 -18.93 -16.24 -8.48
CA THR A 422 -20.11 -17.08 -8.77
C THR A 422 -20.07 -17.73 -10.15
N ASP A 423 -19.44 -17.09 -11.10
CA ASP A 423 -19.29 -17.54 -12.49
C ASP A 423 -17.96 -18.29 -12.73
N GLY A 424 -16.97 -18.09 -11.82
CA GLY A 424 -15.62 -18.65 -11.92
C GLY A 424 -15.47 -20.15 -11.64
N ASN A 425 -16.57 -20.89 -11.57
CA ASN A 425 -16.59 -22.35 -11.46
C ASN A 425 -16.86 -23.02 -12.82
N LEU A 426 -16.10 -22.60 -13.85
CA LEU A 426 -16.19 -23.11 -15.24
C LEU A 426 -17.60 -22.96 -15.84
N ARG A 427 -18.30 -21.88 -15.54
CA ARG A 427 -19.68 -21.60 -16.00
C ARG A 427 -19.77 -20.50 -17.03
N LYS A 428 -19.12 -19.37 -16.74
CA LYS A 428 -19.18 -18.16 -17.56
C LYS A 428 -17.89 -17.36 -17.46
N SER A 429 -17.72 -16.44 -18.37
CA SER A 429 -16.71 -15.37 -18.33
C SER A 429 -15.30 -15.87 -18.03
N SER A 430 -14.97 -17.06 -18.48
CA SER A 430 -13.63 -17.66 -18.36
C SER A 430 -13.05 -17.90 -19.75
N PHE A 431 -11.77 -17.58 -19.92
CA PHE A 431 -11.17 -17.44 -21.25
C PHE A 431 -9.93 -18.31 -21.39
N ILE A 432 -9.94 -19.12 -22.45
CA ILE A 432 -8.90 -20.09 -22.76
C ILE A 432 -8.35 -19.79 -24.16
N THR A 433 -7.03 -19.84 -24.29
CA THR A 433 -6.40 -19.92 -25.62
C THR A 433 -5.94 -21.35 -25.92
N LYS A 434 -6.01 -21.71 -27.19
CA LYS A 434 -5.37 -22.89 -27.71
C LYS A 434 -4.56 -22.51 -28.95
N GLU A 435 -3.30 -22.28 -28.74
CA GLU A 435 -2.35 -22.03 -29.81
C GLU A 435 -1.90 -23.34 -30.44
N ASN A 436 -1.59 -23.29 -31.73
CA ASN A 436 -1.11 -24.46 -32.48
C ASN A 436 0.22 -24.96 -31.84
N GLY A 437 0.27 -26.25 -31.54
CA GLY A 437 1.43 -26.86 -30.88
C GLY A 437 1.58 -26.56 -29.39
N LYS A 438 0.77 -25.67 -28.82
CA LYS A 438 0.79 -25.38 -27.38
C LYS A 438 -0.37 -26.03 -26.62
N LYS A 439 -0.32 -25.97 -25.29
CA LYS A 439 -1.35 -26.47 -24.38
C LYS A 439 -2.47 -25.44 -24.22
N LEU A 440 -3.59 -25.84 -23.58
CA LEU A 440 -4.63 -24.90 -23.17
C LEU A 440 -4.09 -23.99 -22.09
N GLU A 441 -4.38 -22.69 -22.21
CA GLU A 441 -3.97 -21.66 -21.25
C GLU A 441 -5.18 -20.87 -20.77
N MET A 442 -5.35 -20.70 -19.45
CA MET A 442 -6.27 -19.74 -18.87
C MET A 442 -5.66 -18.35 -19.05
N TYR A 443 -6.21 -17.54 -19.96
CA TYR A 443 -5.48 -16.42 -20.55
C TYR A 443 -5.66 -15.09 -19.84
N HIS A 444 -6.88 -14.79 -19.39
CA HIS A 444 -7.19 -13.54 -18.68
C HIS A 444 -8.47 -13.65 -17.84
N LEU A 445 -8.67 -12.67 -16.98
CA LEU A 445 -9.85 -12.54 -16.12
C LEU A 445 -10.85 -11.54 -16.70
N TRP A 446 -12.13 -11.70 -16.34
CA TRP A 446 -13.23 -10.81 -16.75
C TRP A 446 -14.46 -11.03 -15.86
N ASP A 447 -15.25 -9.93 -15.62
CA ASP A 447 -16.60 -9.97 -15.04
C ASP A 447 -16.63 -10.36 -13.54
N PHE A 448 -16.08 -9.52 -12.69
CA PHE A 448 -15.93 -9.74 -11.24
C PHE A 448 -16.88 -8.89 -10.38
N ASP A 449 -17.98 -8.38 -10.91
CA ASP A 449 -18.92 -7.57 -10.13
C ASP A 449 -19.69 -8.38 -9.07
N LEU A 450 -19.88 -9.70 -9.27
CA LEU A 450 -20.53 -10.63 -8.36
C LEU A 450 -19.54 -11.47 -7.51
N THR A 451 -18.54 -10.81 -6.97
CA THR A 451 -17.43 -11.46 -6.23
C THR A 451 -17.21 -10.83 -4.85
N PHE A 452 -16.30 -11.40 -4.08
CA PHE A 452 -15.89 -10.87 -2.77
C PHE A 452 -17.10 -10.55 -1.86
N GLY A 453 -18.02 -11.52 -1.75
CA GLY A 453 -19.21 -11.37 -0.93
C GLY A 453 -20.35 -10.57 -1.54
N ASN A 454 -20.23 -10.08 -2.79
CA ASN A 454 -21.29 -9.36 -3.50
C ASN A 454 -22.24 -10.28 -4.28
N SER A 455 -22.61 -11.42 -3.70
CA SER A 455 -23.60 -12.35 -4.26
C SER A 455 -24.27 -13.13 -3.16
N GLY A 456 -25.60 -13.07 -3.08
CA GLY A 456 -26.39 -13.82 -2.11
C GLY A 456 -26.33 -15.34 -2.32
N TRP A 457 -25.93 -15.80 -3.51
CA TRP A 457 -25.86 -17.23 -3.82
C TRP A 457 -24.62 -17.89 -3.22
N VAL A 458 -23.51 -17.18 -3.18
CA VAL A 458 -22.19 -17.70 -2.82
C VAL A 458 -21.70 -17.13 -1.53
N MET A 459 -22.56 -16.45 -0.84
CA MET A 459 -22.25 -16.21 0.53
C MET A 459 -21.39 -15.01 0.86
N HIS A 460 -21.91 -14.29 1.77
CA HIS A 460 -21.18 -13.39 2.64
C HIS A 460 -20.15 -14.11 3.54
N ASP A 461 -20.08 -15.45 3.49
CA ASP A 461 -19.13 -16.24 4.25
C ASP A 461 -17.79 -16.33 3.49
N PRO A 462 -16.71 -15.78 4.04
CA PRO A 462 -15.38 -15.88 3.43
C PRO A 462 -14.75 -17.28 3.51
N GLU A 463 -15.31 -18.20 4.29
CA GLU A 463 -14.80 -19.56 4.46
C GLU A 463 -15.36 -20.54 3.42
N GLY A 464 -14.80 -21.75 3.37
CA GLY A 464 -15.23 -22.83 2.47
C GLY A 464 -14.70 -22.70 1.05
N TRP A 465 -14.50 -23.84 0.40
CA TRP A 465 -14.10 -23.93 -1.00
C TRP A 465 -15.28 -23.67 -1.93
N TRP A 466 -15.05 -22.94 -3.02
CA TRP A 466 -16.03 -22.67 -4.05
C TRP A 466 -15.66 -23.35 -5.39
N VAL A 467 -14.46 -23.11 -5.89
CA VAL A 467 -13.99 -23.68 -7.15
C VAL A 467 -13.44 -25.09 -6.94
N LYS A 468 -12.69 -25.30 -5.85
CA LYS A 468 -12.11 -26.60 -5.53
C LYS A 468 -13.17 -27.68 -5.27
N ASP A 469 -14.18 -27.34 -4.47
CA ASP A 469 -15.22 -28.29 -4.13
C ASP A 469 -16.44 -28.08 -5.04
N TYR A 470 -16.92 -29.19 -5.59
CA TYR A 470 -18.11 -29.14 -6.44
C TYR A 470 -19.32 -28.54 -5.68
N ASP A 471 -19.95 -27.54 -6.33
CA ASP A 471 -21.26 -27.05 -5.89
C ASP A 471 -22.38 -27.62 -6.78
N PRO A 472 -23.25 -28.48 -6.23
CA PRO A 472 -24.34 -29.06 -6.99
C PRO A 472 -25.32 -28.03 -7.57
N SER A 473 -25.38 -26.81 -7.04
CA SER A 473 -26.21 -25.73 -7.58
C SER A 473 -25.77 -25.28 -8.98
N CYS A 474 -24.53 -25.58 -9.35
CA CYS A 474 -23.93 -25.21 -10.64
C CYS A 474 -24.23 -26.18 -11.78
N ASN A 475 -24.81 -27.35 -11.50
CA ASN A 475 -25.04 -28.42 -12.48
C ASN A 475 -23.81 -28.91 -13.28
N ILE A 476 -22.62 -28.61 -12.81
CA ILE A 476 -21.36 -29.12 -13.35
C ILE A 476 -20.94 -30.24 -12.41
N GLY A 477 -20.79 -31.46 -12.89
CA GLY A 477 -20.33 -32.63 -12.14
C GLY A 477 -18.94 -32.43 -11.52
N ASP A 478 -18.20 -33.48 -11.25
CA ASP A 478 -16.78 -33.35 -10.88
C ASP A 478 -16.09 -32.41 -11.85
N ASN A 479 -15.81 -31.16 -11.44
CA ASN A 479 -15.16 -30.21 -12.34
C ASN A 479 -13.66 -30.55 -12.47
N TRP A 480 -12.99 -29.89 -13.44
CA TRP A 480 -11.57 -30.15 -13.68
C TRP A 480 -10.71 -29.94 -12.44
N PHE A 481 -11.00 -28.93 -11.63
CA PHE A 481 -10.24 -28.61 -10.41
C PHE A 481 -10.41 -29.65 -9.31
N ASN A 482 -11.64 -30.15 -9.05
CA ASN A 482 -11.82 -31.24 -8.08
C ASN A 482 -10.92 -32.43 -8.39
N ARG A 483 -10.79 -32.75 -9.68
CA ARG A 483 -9.99 -33.88 -10.13
C ARG A 483 -8.51 -33.60 -10.02
N MET A 484 -8.04 -32.40 -10.42
CA MET A 484 -6.63 -32.00 -10.30
C MET A 484 -6.17 -31.94 -8.85
N PHE A 485 -7.03 -31.53 -7.92
CA PHE A 485 -6.70 -31.53 -6.47
C PHE A 485 -6.52 -32.95 -5.88
N ARG A 486 -6.81 -34.00 -6.63
CA ARG A 486 -6.44 -35.38 -6.22
C ARG A 486 -5.00 -35.75 -6.59
N ASP A 487 -4.31 -34.89 -7.32
CA ASP A 487 -2.89 -35.02 -7.63
C ASP A 487 -2.04 -34.27 -6.57
N PRO A 488 -1.23 -34.97 -5.77
CA PRO A 488 -0.36 -34.30 -4.79
C PRO A 488 0.63 -33.32 -5.41
N ALA A 489 1.05 -33.53 -6.67
CA ALA A 489 1.95 -32.61 -7.35
C ALA A 489 1.25 -31.29 -7.71
N PHE A 490 -0.03 -31.35 -8.10
CA PHE A 490 -0.85 -30.15 -8.31
C PHE A 490 -1.05 -29.38 -7.00
N VAL A 491 -1.41 -30.07 -5.91
CA VAL A 491 -1.58 -29.46 -4.58
C VAL A 491 -0.30 -28.74 -4.16
N ALA A 492 0.86 -29.41 -4.27
CA ALA A 492 2.14 -28.81 -3.91
C ALA A 492 2.45 -27.54 -4.74
N LYS A 493 2.13 -27.53 -6.03
CA LYS A 493 2.29 -26.36 -6.89
C LYS A 493 1.36 -25.21 -6.48
N VAL A 494 0.08 -25.50 -6.18
CA VAL A 494 -0.87 -24.48 -5.69
C VAL A 494 -0.40 -23.87 -4.37
N GLN A 495 0.07 -24.71 -3.42
CA GLN A 495 0.60 -24.24 -2.15
C GLN A 495 1.84 -23.35 -2.34
N ALA A 496 2.78 -23.76 -3.18
CA ALA A 496 3.98 -22.99 -3.48
C ALA A 496 3.63 -21.63 -4.10
N ARG A 497 2.73 -21.64 -5.10
CA ARG A 497 2.29 -20.42 -5.79
C ARG A 497 1.54 -19.46 -4.86
N TRP A 498 0.64 -19.98 -4.02
CA TRP A 498 -0.05 -19.19 -3.02
C TRP A 498 0.92 -18.48 -2.07
N ASN A 499 1.90 -19.22 -1.54
CA ASN A 499 2.89 -18.66 -0.61
C ASN A 499 3.80 -17.61 -1.28
N GLU A 500 4.11 -17.78 -2.57
CA GLU A 500 4.83 -16.78 -3.36
C GLU A 500 4.04 -15.48 -3.51
N LEU A 501 2.73 -15.58 -3.77
CA LEU A 501 1.86 -14.43 -4.00
C LEU A 501 1.43 -13.75 -2.69
N LEU A 502 1.43 -14.47 -1.57
CA LEU A 502 0.81 -14.04 -0.31
C LEU A 502 1.19 -12.62 0.15
N PRO A 503 2.47 -12.17 0.10
CA PRO A 503 2.80 -10.80 0.51
C PRO A 503 2.10 -9.72 -0.32
N GLN A 504 1.88 -9.98 -1.62
CA GLN A 504 1.19 -9.05 -2.52
C GLN A 504 -0.34 -9.13 -2.33
N LEU A 505 -0.86 -10.32 -2.05
CA LEU A 505 -2.29 -10.52 -1.73
C LEU A 505 -2.67 -9.83 -0.42
N GLU A 506 -1.82 -9.86 0.59
CA GLU A 506 -2.04 -9.18 1.88
C GLU A 506 -2.04 -7.64 1.75
N ALA A 507 -1.46 -7.07 0.70
CA ALA A 507 -1.46 -5.63 0.43
C ALA A 507 -2.72 -5.13 -0.33
N ILE A 508 -3.60 -6.01 -0.80
CA ILE A 508 -4.81 -5.60 -1.54
C ILE A 508 -5.79 -4.74 -0.73
N PRO A 509 -5.99 -4.92 0.59
CA PRO A 509 -6.82 -4.00 1.37
C PRO A 509 -6.36 -2.54 1.32
N ASP A 510 -5.06 -2.28 1.28
CA ASP A 510 -4.51 -0.93 1.12
C ASP A 510 -4.78 -0.38 -0.28
N PHE A 511 -4.68 -1.22 -1.32
CA PHE A 511 -5.07 -0.86 -2.68
C PHE A 511 -6.57 -0.52 -2.78
N ILE A 512 -7.45 -1.27 -2.08
CA ILE A 512 -8.89 -0.96 -2.03
C ILE A 512 -9.12 0.42 -1.40
N ASP A 513 -8.44 0.74 -0.30
CA ASP A 513 -8.54 2.06 0.35
C ASP A 513 -8.07 3.18 -0.57
N GLU A 514 -6.94 2.99 -1.25
CA GLU A 514 -6.42 3.95 -2.22
C GLU A 514 -7.43 4.22 -3.34
N GLN A 515 -7.99 3.18 -3.94
CA GLN A 515 -8.97 3.31 -5.02
C GLN A 515 -10.29 3.94 -4.53
N ALA A 516 -10.74 3.59 -3.32
CA ALA A 516 -11.92 4.19 -2.72
C ALA A 516 -11.74 5.70 -2.46
N LEU A 517 -10.54 6.09 -2.02
CA LEU A 517 -10.17 7.48 -1.79
C LEU A 517 -10.17 8.31 -3.08
N TYR A 518 -9.73 7.73 -4.21
CA TYR A 518 -9.80 8.39 -5.52
C TYR A 518 -11.23 8.60 -5.99
N LEU A 519 -12.16 7.74 -5.59
CA LEU A 519 -13.58 7.87 -5.93
C LEU A 519 -14.36 8.78 -4.98
N ASP A 520 -13.75 9.31 -3.93
CA ASP A 520 -14.46 10.00 -2.84
C ASP A 520 -15.40 11.12 -3.33
N LYS A 521 -14.96 11.96 -4.26
CA LYS A 521 -15.79 13.01 -4.85
C LYS A 521 -16.80 12.49 -5.89
N ALA A 522 -16.44 11.45 -6.63
CA ALA A 522 -17.25 10.92 -7.73
C ALA A 522 -18.36 9.99 -7.24
N LYS A 523 -18.11 9.22 -6.16
CA LYS A 523 -19.11 8.31 -5.58
C LYS A 523 -20.39 9.03 -5.15
N ASP A 524 -20.28 10.20 -4.54
CA ASP A 524 -21.42 10.96 -4.07
C ASP A 524 -22.31 11.41 -5.24
N ARG A 525 -21.70 11.85 -6.34
CA ARG A 525 -22.43 12.17 -7.57
C ARG A 525 -23.08 10.95 -8.19
N ASN A 526 -22.37 9.79 -8.21
CA ASN A 526 -22.90 8.54 -8.73
C ASN A 526 -24.14 8.10 -7.95
N PHE A 527 -24.06 8.03 -6.62
CA PHE A 527 -25.14 7.56 -5.77
C PHE A 527 -26.26 8.59 -5.59
N GLY A 528 -26.00 9.87 -5.88
CA GLY A 528 -27.02 10.89 -6.01
C GLY A 528 -27.97 10.65 -7.20
N VAL A 529 -27.49 10.00 -8.28
CA VAL A 529 -28.30 9.62 -9.45
C VAL A 529 -28.83 8.18 -9.33
N TRP A 530 -28.00 7.28 -8.84
CA TRP A 530 -28.27 5.85 -8.71
C TRP A 530 -28.31 5.47 -7.22
N SER A 531 -29.46 5.70 -6.57
CA SER A 531 -29.67 5.29 -5.17
C SER A 531 -29.88 3.79 -5.09
N ILE A 532 -28.79 3.03 -5.16
CA ILE A 532 -28.80 1.55 -5.10
C ILE A 532 -28.60 1.01 -3.69
N TRP A 533 -28.86 1.85 -2.68
CA TRP A 533 -28.80 1.45 -1.27
C TRP A 533 -29.97 0.59 -0.85
N GLU A 534 -31.07 0.61 -1.59
CA GLU A 534 -32.16 -0.36 -1.48
C GLU A 534 -31.79 -1.60 -2.31
N SER A 535 -32.20 -2.79 -1.93
CA SER A 535 -31.78 -4.06 -2.52
C SER A 535 -31.85 -4.05 -4.06
N VAL A 536 -30.77 -4.50 -4.70
CA VAL A 536 -30.79 -4.85 -6.12
C VAL A 536 -31.34 -6.28 -6.19
N ASP A 537 -32.61 -6.42 -6.50
CA ASP A 537 -33.42 -7.62 -6.30
C ASP A 537 -32.87 -8.95 -6.83
N TRP A 538 -31.97 -8.93 -7.82
CA TRP A 538 -31.47 -10.18 -8.37
C TRP A 538 -30.08 -10.60 -7.86
N VAL A 539 -29.33 -9.69 -7.26
CA VAL A 539 -28.01 -10.01 -6.64
C VAL A 539 -28.21 -10.64 -5.27
N ASP A 540 -29.39 -10.46 -4.70
CA ASP A 540 -29.80 -10.92 -3.36
C ASP A 540 -28.76 -10.60 -2.27
N CYS A 541 -28.10 -9.45 -2.44
CA CYS A 541 -27.07 -8.97 -1.55
C CYS A 541 -27.57 -7.74 -0.78
N PRO A 542 -27.83 -7.84 0.54
CA PRO A 542 -28.32 -6.72 1.33
C PRO A 542 -27.38 -5.53 1.26
N SER A 543 -27.93 -4.34 1.09
CA SER A 543 -27.16 -3.12 1.20
C SER A 543 -26.74 -2.85 2.63
N LEU A 544 -25.51 -2.39 2.83
CA LEU A 544 -25.00 -1.95 4.13
C LEU A 544 -25.31 -0.47 4.40
N GLY A 545 -25.94 0.23 3.44
CA GLY A 545 -26.50 1.56 3.59
C GLY A 545 -25.54 2.73 3.40
N SER A 546 -24.25 2.50 3.20
CA SER A 546 -23.29 3.54 2.79
C SER A 546 -22.08 2.96 2.06
N TYR A 547 -21.41 3.80 1.25
CA TYR A 547 -20.22 3.43 0.52
C TYR A 547 -19.09 2.94 1.44
N GLU A 548 -18.86 3.64 2.54
CA GLU A 548 -17.81 3.32 3.52
C GLU A 548 -18.03 1.94 4.16
N LYS A 549 -19.28 1.58 4.42
CA LYS A 549 -19.64 0.25 4.94
C LYS A 549 -19.45 -0.84 3.90
N GLU A 550 -19.78 -0.58 2.63
CA GLU A 550 -19.56 -1.52 1.53
C GLU A 550 -18.05 -1.76 1.30
N ILE A 551 -17.23 -0.71 1.35
CA ILE A 551 -15.77 -0.82 1.29
C ILE A 551 -15.23 -1.58 2.50
N GLY A 552 -15.69 -1.26 3.71
CA GLY A 552 -15.30 -1.96 4.94
C GLY A 552 -15.61 -3.46 4.87
N PHE A 553 -16.82 -3.82 4.40
CA PHE A 553 -17.21 -5.22 4.20
C PHE A 553 -16.34 -5.92 3.14
N PHE A 554 -16.09 -5.27 2.01
CA PHE A 554 -15.23 -5.82 0.96
C PHE A 554 -13.84 -6.16 1.50
N LYS A 555 -13.21 -5.23 2.22
CA LYS A 555 -11.90 -5.43 2.86
C LYS A 555 -11.92 -6.55 3.90
N GLU A 556 -12.94 -6.56 4.75
CA GLU A 556 -13.09 -7.57 5.80
C GLU A 556 -13.26 -8.96 5.18
N PHE A 557 -14.13 -9.11 4.17
CA PHE A 557 -14.32 -10.34 3.43
C PHE A 557 -12.98 -10.81 2.83
N TYR A 558 -12.29 -9.92 2.10
CA TYR A 558 -11.03 -10.23 1.44
C TYR A 558 -9.96 -10.70 2.46
N THR A 559 -9.76 -9.94 3.53
CA THR A 559 -8.76 -10.26 4.57
C THR A 559 -9.04 -11.61 5.24
N LYS A 560 -10.30 -11.86 5.60
CA LYS A 560 -10.71 -13.15 6.17
C LYS A 560 -10.53 -14.29 5.16
N ARG A 561 -10.81 -14.02 3.88
CA ARG A 561 -10.66 -15.01 2.82
C ARG A 561 -9.20 -15.42 2.60
N VAL A 562 -8.28 -14.45 2.54
CA VAL A 562 -6.83 -14.72 2.46
C VAL A 562 -6.37 -15.55 3.65
N ALA A 563 -6.75 -15.16 4.87
CA ALA A 563 -6.37 -15.88 6.08
C ALA A 563 -6.91 -17.33 6.09
N TRP A 564 -8.18 -17.52 5.70
CA TRP A 564 -8.79 -18.83 5.61
C TRP A 564 -8.12 -19.70 4.53
N MET A 565 -7.93 -19.17 3.31
CA MET A 565 -7.29 -19.90 2.21
C MET A 565 -5.85 -20.31 2.56
N THR A 566 -5.08 -19.43 3.21
CA THR A 566 -3.72 -19.74 3.66
C THR A 566 -3.72 -20.95 4.58
N LYS A 567 -4.63 -20.99 5.56
CA LYS A 567 -4.77 -22.12 6.47
C LYS A 567 -5.28 -23.39 5.74
N ALA A 568 -6.29 -23.23 4.89
CA ALA A 568 -6.93 -24.34 4.20
C ALA A 568 -5.99 -25.00 3.18
N LEU A 569 -5.24 -24.22 2.40
CA LEU A 569 -4.24 -24.73 1.46
C LEU A 569 -3.10 -25.46 2.19
N ASN A 570 -2.59 -24.90 3.28
CA ASN A 570 -1.52 -25.53 4.05
C ASN A 570 -1.96 -26.82 4.76
N SER A 571 -3.25 -27.11 4.82
CA SER A 571 -3.80 -28.34 5.41
C SER A 571 -4.12 -29.44 4.39
N LEU A 572 -3.96 -29.19 3.07
CA LEU A 572 -4.13 -30.18 2.01
C LEU A 572 -2.88 -31.05 1.90
#